data_7ea2b195df4a951d99ecc293a01d7336
#
_entry.id   7ea2b195df4a951d99ecc293a01d7336
#
_cell.length_a   1.000
_cell.length_b   1.000
_cell.length_c   1.000
_cell.angle_alpha   90.00
_cell.angle_beta   90.00
_cell.angle_gamma   90.00
#
_symmetry.space_group_name_H-M   'P 1'
#
loop_
_entity.id
_entity.type
_entity.pdbx_description
1 polymer ?
#
loop_
_entity_poly.entity_id
_entity_poly.type
_entity_poly.pdbx_seq_one_letter_code
_entity_poly.pdbx_strand_id
1 'polypeptide(L)'
;MTTLSSHANLHPQHGARFVADREGELPLTYAVTAYLPQAQTLSATLSWDGERAVVTPPWDDGWATEEVLKLARVLKRTGKSHVTRWRARPDATR
;
A
#
# COMPACT_ATOMS: atom_id res chain seq x y z
N MET A 1 16.18 10.57 20.15
CA MET A 1 15.65 10.56 19.85
C MET A 1 14.84 10.36 19.01
N THR A 2 14.56 10.18 18.59
CA THR A 2 13.64 10.44 17.79
C THR A 2 13.37 9.54 16.68
N THR A 3 14.10 8.50 16.45
CA THR A 3 13.82 7.53 15.42
C THR A 3 12.52 6.79 15.66
N LEU A 4 12.15 6.63 16.89
CA LEU A 4 10.87 5.99 17.18
C LEU A 4 9.71 6.81 16.70
N SER A 5 9.86 8.11 16.71
CA SER A 5 8.81 8.97 16.24
C SER A 5 8.54 8.80 14.76
N SER A 6 9.59 8.51 13.99
CA SER A 6 9.40 8.31 12.55
C SER A 6 8.47 7.16 12.27
N HIS A 7 8.65 6.07 12.98
CA HIS A 7 7.78 4.91 12.79
C HIS A 7 6.35 5.22 13.17
N ALA A 8 6.17 5.91 14.29
CA ALA A 8 4.83 6.27 14.72
C ALA A 8 4.14 7.16 13.71
N ASN A 9 4.91 8.02 13.04
CA ASN A 9 4.33 8.94 12.08
C ASN A 9 3.86 8.27 10.80
N LEU A 10 4.25 7.04 10.53
CA LEU A 10 3.77 6.32 9.36
C LEU A 10 2.36 5.81 9.57
N HIS A 11 1.92 5.64 10.82
CA HIS A 11 0.58 5.15 11.10
C HIS A 11 -0.38 6.31 11.25
N PRO A 12 -1.38 6.42 10.38
CA PRO A 12 -2.35 7.50 10.50
C PRO A 12 -3.31 7.23 11.66
N GLN A 13 -4.01 8.27 12.09
CA GLN A 13 -5.04 8.10 13.10
C GLN A 13 -6.29 7.45 12.53
N HIS A 14 -6.52 7.60 11.25
CA HIS A 14 -7.62 6.93 10.57
C HIS A 14 -7.21 6.73 9.11
N GLY A 15 -7.93 5.84 8.44
CA GLY A 15 -7.60 5.51 7.07
C GLY A 15 -6.35 4.64 7.00
N ALA A 16 -5.60 4.79 5.94
CA ALA A 16 -4.35 4.03 5.76
C ALA A 16 -3.37 4.82 4.92
N ARG A 17 -2.10 4.63 5.22
CA ARG A 17 -1.02 5.15 4.39
C ARG A 17 -0.41 3.98 3.64
N PHE A 18 -0.43 4.07 2.33
CA PHE A 18 0.11 3.03 1.47
C PHE A 18 1.48 3.45 0.97
N VAL A 19 2.45 2.57 1.15
CA VAL A 19 3.82 2.81 0.69
C VAL A 19 4.18 1.70 -0.28
N ALA A 20 4.66 2.08 -1.46
CA ALA A 20 5.07 1.11 -2.47
C ALA A 20 6.50 1.41 -2.88
N ASP A 21 7.35 0.40 -2.83
CA ASP A 21 8.74 0.49 -3.27
C ASP A 21 8.99 -0.53 -4.35
N ARG A 22 9.54 -0.10 -5.47
CA ARG A 22 9.80 -1.00 -6.58
C ARG A 22 10.92 -1.95 -6.22
N GLU A 23 10.67 -3.24 -6.41
CA GLU A 23 11.65 -4.28 -6.14
C GLU A 23 12.27 -4.85 -7.41
N GLY A 24 11.53 -4.85 -8.50
CA GLY A 24 12.03 -5.39 -9.76
C GLY A 24 11.37 -4.72 -10.93
N GLU A 25 12.06 -4.71 -12.07
CA GLU A 25 11.53 -4.06 -13.27
C GLU A 25 11.11 -5.08 -14.32
N LEU A 26 11.70 -6.26 -14.29
CA LEU A 26 11.42 -7.24 -15.32
C LEU A 26 11.42 -8.64 -14.68
N PRO A 27 10.29 -9.09 -14.16
CA PRO A 27 9.00 -8.42 -14.18
C PRO A 27 8.89 -7.29 -13.17
N LEU A 28 7.99 -6.37 -13.42
CA LEU A 28 7.76 -5.25 -12.53
C LEU A 28 7.10 -5.74 -11.25
N THR A 29 7.72 -5.44 -10.11
CA THR A 29 7.19 -5.83 -8.81
C THR A 29 7.43 -4.72 -7.81
N TYR A 30 6.54 -4.62 -6.82
CA TYR A 30 6.63 -3.66 -5.74
C TYR A 30 6.40 -4.34 -4.41
N ALA A 31 7.15 -3.88 -3.39
CA ALA A 31 6.81 -4.20 -2.01
C ALA A 31 5.83 -3.13 -1.54
N VAL A 32 4.65 -3.53 -1.10
CA VAL A 32 3.63 -2.58 -0.64
C VAL A 32 3.32 -2.84 0.82
N THR A 33 3.15 -1.75 1.56
CA THR A 33 2.80 -1.81 2.97
C THR A 33 1.67 -0.83 3.20
N ALA A 34 0.64 -1.28 3.91
CA ALA A 34 -0.43 -0.41 4.36
C ALA A 34 -0.24 -0.19 5.85
N TYR A 35 -0.04 1.07 6.24
CA TYR A 35 0.07 1.45 7.65
C TYR A 35 -1.29 1.89 8.13
N LEU A 36 -1.85 1.11 9.04
CA LEU A 36 -3.18 1.33 9.58
C LEU A 36 -3.09 1.96 10.97
N PRO A 37 -4.20 2.47 11.50
CA PRO A 37 -4.19 3.00 12.86
C PRO A 37 -3.84 1.91 13.87
N GLN A 38 -3.39 2.35 15.05
CA GLN A 38 -3.09 1.45 16.16
C GLN A 38 -1.91 0.53 15.86
N ALA A 39 -0.96 1.04 15.10
CA ALA A 39 0.30 0.35 14.80
C ALA A 39 0.11 -0.96 14.01
N GLN A 40 -0.98 -1.10 13.30
CA GLN A 40 -1.22 -2.27 12.44
C GLN A 40 -0.62 -2.05 11.08
N THR A 41 -0.10 -3.13 10.48
CA THR A 41 0.44 -3.07 9.12
C THR A 41 -0.03 -4.26 8.32
N LEU A 42 -0.16 -4.05 7.02
CA LEU A 42 -0.39 -5.11 6.06
C LEU A 42 0.72 -5.01 5.02
N SER A 43 1.34 -6.14 4.70
CA SER A 43 2.43 -6.15 3.73
C SER A 43 2.16 -7.19 2.65
N ALA A 44 2.62 -6.89 1.44
CA ALA A 44 2.46 -7.81 0.30
C ALA A 44 3.41 -7.43 -0.81
N THR A 45 3.52 -8.33 -1.77
CA THR A 45 4.20 -8.05 -3.02
C THR A 45 3.13 -7.78 -4.08
N LEU A 46 3.30 -6.70 -4.82
CA LEU A 46 2.41 -6.33 -5.91
C LEU A 46 3.08 -6.73 -7.21
N SER A 47 2.38 -7.49 -8.02
CA SER A 47 2.88 -7.92 -9.31
C SER A 47 1.74 -7.85 -10.33
N TRP A 48 2.03 -8.22 -11.58
CA TRP A 48 1.02 -8.17 -12.63
C TRP A 48 1.04 -9.46 -13.44
N ASP A 49 -0.16 -9.95 -13.73
CA ASP A 49 -0.37 -11.04 -14.65
C ASP A 49 -1.02 -10.40 -15.89
N GLY A 50 -0.19 -10.08 -16.87
CA GLY A 50 -0.66 -9.24 -17.97
C GLY A 50 -0.95 -7.85 -17.46
N GLU A 51 -2.19 -7.42 -17.59
CA GLU A 51 -2.61 -6.11 -17.09
C GLU A 51 -3.28 -6.18 -15.74
N ARG A 52 -3.41 -7.37 -15.21
CA ARG A 52 -4.10 -7.57 -13.94
C ARG A 52 -3.11 -7.50 -12.79
N ALA A 53 -3.37 -6.63 -11.84
CA ALA A 53 -2.54 -6.52 -10.65
C ALA A 53 -2.86 -7.64 -9.68
N VAL A 54 -1.84 -8.17 -9.03
CA VAL A 54 -1.97 -9.28 -8.08
C VAL A 54 -1.25 -8.89 -6.79
N VAL A 55 -1.94 -9.06 -5.67
CA VAL A 55 -1.41 -8.78 -4.33
C VAL A 55 -1.16 -10.12 -3.63
N THR A 56 0.08 -10.36 -3.23
CA THR A 56 0.49 -11.64 -2.64
C THR A 56 1.26 -11.41 -1.34
N PRO A 57 0.85 -11.94 -0.22
CA PRO A 57 -0.40 -12.67 -0.01
C PRO A 57 -1.60 -11.74 -0.02
N PRO A 58 -2.79 -12.26 -0.28
CA PRO A 58 -3.96 -11.39 -0.27
C PRO A 58 -4.25 -10.91 1.15
N TRP A 59 -4.80 -9.70 1.23
CA TRP A 59 -5.17 -9.13 2.52
C TRP A 59 -6.63 -9.44 2.82
N ASP A 60 -6.94 -9.57 4.11
CA ASP A 60 -8.33 -9.75 4.53
C ASP A 60 -9.11 -8.44 4.45
N ASP A 61 -8.43 -7.32 4.45
CA ASP A 61 -9.07 -6.01 4.41
C ASP A 61 -9.40 -5.67 2.96
N GLY A 62 -10.68 -5.81 2.61
CA GLY A 62 -11.12 -5.58 1.23
C GLY A 62 -10.95 -4.13 0.78
N TRP A 63 -11.19 -3.19 1.70
CA TRP A 63 -11.01 -1.78 1.36
C TRP A 63 -9.54 -1.48 1.04
N ALA A 64 -8.64 -1.96 1.90
CA ALA A 64 -7.21 -1.72 1.69
C ALA A 64 -6.75 -2.38 0.38
N THR A 65 -7.25 -3.57 0.08
CA THR A 65 -6.93 -4.25 -1.16
C THR A 65 -7.36 -3.42 -2.36
N GLU A 66 -8.58 -2.88 -2.33
CA GLU A 66 -9.06 -2.06 -3.45
C GLU A 66 -8.22 -0.82 -3.62
N GLU A 67 -7.80 -0.19 -2.52
CA GLU A 67 -6.99 1.01 -2.62
C GLU A 67 -5.61 0.72 -3.20
N VAL A 68 -5.01 -0.41 -2.81
CA VAL A 68 -3.70 -0.75 -3.36
C VAL A 68 -3.83 -1.13 -4.84
N LEU A 69 -4.96 -1.71 -5.26
CA LEU A 69 -5.15 -2.00 -6.68
C LEU A 69 -5.32 -0.74 -7.51
N LYS A 70 -5.93 0.30 -6.94
CA LYS A 70 -5.98 1.59 -7.61
C LYS A 70 -4.58 2.17 -7.76
N LEU A 71 -3.79 2.08 -6.70
CA LEU A 71 -2.41 2.53 -6.74
C LEU A 71 -1.61 1.75 -7.77
N ALA A 72 -1.89 0.46 -7.91
CA ALA A 72 -1.19 -0.39 -8.86
C ALA A 72 -1.31 0.13 -10.30
N ARG A 73 -2.47 0.67 -10.66
CA ARG A 73 -2.65 1.22 -11.99
C ARG A 73 -1.70 2.39 -12.24
N VAL A 74 -1.54 3.23 -11.22
CA VAL A 74 -0.63 4.37 -11.33
C VAL A 74 0.81 3.88 -11.42
N LEU A 75 1.17 2.90 -10.61
CA LEU A 75 2.53 2.37 -10.60
C LEU A 75 2.88 1.71 -11.94
N LYS A 76 1.95 0.96 -12.51
CA LYS A 76 2.23 0.32 -13.79
C LYS A 76 2.41 1.35 -14.90
N ARG A 77 1.63 2.42 -14.85
CA ARG A 77 1.72 3.46 -15.87
C ARG A 77 2.97 4.31 -15.73
N THR A 78 3.36 4.63 -14.49
CA THR A 78 4.45 5.58 -14.26
C THR A 78 5.79 4.92 -13.98
N GLY A 79 5.79 3.70 -13.43
CA GLY A 79 7.03 3.01 -13.08
C GLY A 79 7.81 3.68 -11.98
N LYS A 80 7.18 4.51 -11.14
CA LYS A 80 7.91 5.21 -10.08
C LYS A 80 8.53 4.21 -9.12
N SER A 81 9.72 4.57 -8.61
CA SER A 81 10.43 3.67 -7.71
C SER A 81 9.86 3.69 -6.29
N HIS A 82 9.20 4.77 -5.90
CA HIS A 82 8.66 4.90 -4.55
C HIS A 82 7.44 5.80 -4.59
N VAL A 83 6.36 5.37 -3.94
CA VAL A 83 5.15 6.16 -3.82
C VAL A 83 4.59 5.99 -2.42
N THR A 84 4.17 7.08 -1.83
CA THR A 84 3.44 7.07 -0.56
C THR A 84 2.11 7.77 -0.78
N ARG A 85 1.03 7.16 -0.32
CA ARG A 85 -0.30 7.73 -0.52
C ARG A 85 -1.20 7.43 0.67
N TRP A 86 -1.85 8.46 1.17
CA TRP A 86 -2.83 8.30 2.25
C TRP A 86 -4.23 8.27 1.67
N ARG A 87 -5.09 7.43 2.24
CA ARG A 87 -6.50 7.36 1.86
C ARG A 87 -7.37 7.29 3.10
N ALA A 88 -8.45 8.03 3.10
CA ALA A 88 -9.41 7.96 4.18
C ALA A 88 -10.28 6.74 3.98
N ARG A 89 -10.53 6.03 5.07
CA ARG A 89 -11.45 4.90 5.03
C ARG A 89 -12.87 5.43 5.13
N PRO A 90 -13.78 4.97 4.28
CA PRO A 90 -15.17 5.39 4.40
C PRO A 90 -15.72 5.00 5.75
N ASP A 91 -16.59 5.84 6.28
CA ASP A 91 -17.21 5.58 7.57
C ASP A 91 -18.26 4.49 7.39
N ALA A 92 -18.03 3.36 8.02
CA ALA A 92 -18.94 2.22 7.88
C ALA A 92 -20.20 2.36 8.69
N THR A 93 -20.27 3.33 9.56
CA THR A 93 -21.47 3.50 10.39
C THR A 93 -22.57 4.28 9.72
N ARG A 94 -22.28 4.87 8.56
CA ARG A 94 -23.26 5.63 7.92
C ARG A 94 -24.29 4.90 7.25
#